data_d8695edff752eceb510998856654b127
#
_entry.id   d8695edff752eceb510998856654b127
#
_cell.length_a   1.000
_cell.length_b   1.000
_cell.length_c   1.000
_cell.angle_alpha   90.00
_cell.angle_beta   90.00
_cell.angle_gamma   90.00
#
_symmetry.space_group_name_H-M   'P 1'
#
loop_
_entity.id
_entity.type
_entity.pdbx_description
1 polymer ?
#
loop_
_entity_poly.entity_id
_entity_poly.type
_entity_poly.pdbx_seq_one_letter_code
_entity_poly.pdbx_strand_id
1 'polypeptide(L)'
;MEIVIISIVAFLTAILTFFSGFGLGTLLTPVFMLFFPVDIAIGLCGLVHFANNLFKFFLVGKHANKEVLLKFGIPAIFAAILGSWLLLQISDLQPLFTYSLFGKEWKVLPVKFIIAVLLVIFALLDLIPYLSKLEFGKDKLPLGGILSGFFGGLSGHQGALRSAFLIKAGLSKESFIATGIVVSMFIDFTRLSVYASKITTYTLYENKVLLISVTLCAITGA
;
A
#
# COMPACT_ATOMS: atom_id res chain seq x y z
N MET A 1 -1.46 21.48 10.89
CA MET A 1 -1.18 20.40 11.86
C MET A 1 -1.06 19.05 11.13
N GLU A 2 -2.01 18.71 10.28
CA GLU A 2 -2.02 17.43 9.49
C GLU A 2 -0.74 17.21 8.66
N ILE A 3 -0.29 18.24 7.90
CA ILE A 3 0.93 18.14 7.08
C ILE A 3 2.14 17.73 7.92
N VAL A 4 2.31 18.32 9.10
CA VAL A 4 3.45 18.02 9.98
C VAL A 4 3.38 16.60 10.49
N ILE A 5 2.20 16.16 10.98
CA ILE A 5 2.01 14.82 11.51
C ILE A 5 2.27 13.77 10.41
N ILE A 6 1.63 13.92 9.25
CA ILE A 6 1.76 12.97 8.14
C ILE A 6 3.21 12.93 7.62
N SER A 7 3.88 14.09 7.52
CA SER A 7 5.27 14.16 7.06
C SER A 7 6.25 13.49 8.03
N ILE A 8 6.10 13.71 9.35
CA ILE A 8 6.92 13.04 10.37
C ILE A 8 6.71 11.51 10.29
N VAL A 9 5.44 11.08 10.23
CA VAL A 9 5.14 9.65 10.13
C VAL A 9 5.71 9.07 8.85
N ALA A 10 5.60 9.78 7.71
CA ALA A 10 6.17 9.32 6.45
C ALA A 10 7.70 9.13 6.53
N PHE A 11 8.41 10.09 7.12
CA PHE A 11 9.86 10.01 7.34
C PHE A 11 10.24 8.82 8.22
N LEU A 12 9.63 8.71 9.40
CA LEU A 12 9.91 7.61 10.35
C LEU A 12 9.56 6.23 9.74
N THR A 13 8.43 6.17 9.06
CA THR A 13 8.01 4.93 8.39
C THR A 13 8.96 4.56 7.26
N ALA A 14 9.43 5.54 6.48
CA ALA A 14 10.40 5.27 5.41
C ALA A 14 11.70 4.69 5.95
N ILE A 15 12.24 5.22 7.07
CA ILE A 15 13.40 4.65 7.76
C ILE A 15 13.13 3.21 8.20
N LEU A 16 12.01 2.97 8.87
CA LEU A 16 11.64 1.63 9.34
C LEU A 16 11.53 0.63 8.18
N THR A 17 10.94 1.07 7.06
CA THR A 17 10.73 0.21 5.90
C THR A 17 11.98 -0.02 5.07
N PHE A 18 13.00 0.79 5.22
CA PHE A 18 14.31 0.56 4.63
C PHE A 18 14.91 -0.77 5.12
N PHE A 19 14.72 -1.09 6.40
CA PHE A 19 15.22 -2.33 6.99
C PHE A 19 14.31 -3.54 6.74
N SER A 20 12.98 -3.34 6.72
CA SER A 20 12.00 -4.42 6.55
C SER A 20 11.66 -4.70 5.08
N GLY A 21 11.92 -3.76 4.18
CA GLY A 21 11.60 -3.88 2.76
C GLY A 21 10.11 -3.67 2.41
N PHE A 22 9.25 -3.42 3.41
CA PHE A 22 7.82 -3.15 3.23
C PHE A 22 7.25 -2.36 4.40
N GLY A 23 6.09 -1.71 4.22
CA GLY A 23 5.34 -1.11 5.33
C GLY A 23 5.05 0.38 5.22
N LEU A 24 5.63 1.13 4.26
CA LEU A 24 5.30 2.56 4.12
C LEU A 24 3.78 2.75 3.99
N GLY A 25 3.13 2.02 3.07
CA GLY A 25 1.68 2.07 2.93
C GLY A 25 0.93 1.57 4.17
N THR A 26 1.46 0.55 4.86
CA THR A 26 0.81 -0.04 6.04
C THR A 26 0.69 0.95 7.19
N LEU A 27 1.72 1.74 7.46
CA LEU A 27 1.72 2.71 8.57
C LEU A 27 1.16 4.08 8.14
N LEU A 28 1.41 4.49 6.89
CA LEU A 28 1.01 5.82 6.43
C LEU A 28 -0.49 5.90 6.10
N THR A 29 -1.09 4.83 5.56
CA THR A 29 -2.52 4.81 5.21
C THR A 29 -3.44 5.11 6.40
N PRO A 30 -3.30 4.48 7.60
CA PRO A 30 -4.12 4.82 8.76
C PRO A 30 -3.99 6.29 9.18
N VAL A 31 -2.80 6.87 9.05
CA VAL A 31 -2.58 8.28 9.42
C VAL A 31 -3.29 9.21 8.44
N PHE A 32 -3.27 8.93 7.14
CA PHE A 32 -4.09 9.67 6.19
C PHE A 32 -5.59 9.55 6.49
N MET A 33 -6.07 8.36 6.91
CA MET A 33 -7.48 8.12 7.26
C MET A 33 -7.98 8.89 8.50
N LEU A 34 -7.08 9.44 9.31
CA LEU A 34 -7.45 10.34 10.41
C LEU A 34 -7.93 11.70 9.90
N PHE A 35 -7.46 12.12 8.72
CA PHE A 35 -7.69 13.45 8.17
C PHE A 35 -8.55 13.45 6.90
N PHE A 36 -8.61 12.33 6.18
CA PHE A 36 -9.28 12.24 4.88
C PHE A 36 -10.30 11.09 4.83
N PRO A 37 -11.33 11.17 3.96
CA PRO A 37 -12.15 10.02 3.60
C PRO A 37 -11.28 8.84 3.13
N VAL A 38 -11.76 7.61 3.33
CA VAL A 38 -10.93 6.40 3.16
C VAL A 38 -10.37 6.25 1.75
N ASP A 39 -11.20 6.44 0.74
CA ASP A 39 -10.84 6.37 -0.69
C ASP A 39 -9.78 7.42 -1.06
N ILE A 40 -9.97 8.65 -0.59
CA ILE A 40 -9.01 9.75 -0.76
C ILE A 40 -7.71 9.44 0.00
N ALA A 41 -7.79 9.00 1.26
CA ALA A 41 -6.64 8.66 2.10
C ALA A 41 -5.76 7.58 1.44
N ILE A 42 -6.38 6.50 0.95
CA ILE A 42 -5.68 5.40 0.26
C ILE A 42 -5.06 5.90 -1.04
N GLY A 43 -5.75 6.76 -1.77
CA GLY A 43 -5.25 7.33 -3.01
C GLY A 43 -4.06 8.27 -2.80
N LEU A 44 -4.15 9.23 -1.85
CA LEU A 44 -3.05 10.14 -1.51
C LEU A 44 -1.83 9.38 -0.98
N CYS A 45 -2.04 8.40 -0.09
CA CYS A 45 -0.98 7.51 0.36
C CYS A 45 -0.37 6.73 -0.81
N GLY A 46 -1.18 6.28 -1.77
CA GLY A 46 -0.74 5.62 -2.98
C GLY A 46 0.19 6.47 -3.84
N LEU A 47 -0.12 7.76 -3.99
CA LEU A 47 0.74 8.69 -4.72
C LEU A 47 2.11 8.86 -4.05
N VAL A 48 2.14 9.04 -2.73
CA VAL A 48 3.39 9.12 -1.96
C VAL A 48 4.20 7.83 -2.08
N HIS A 49 3.52 6.68 -1.97
CA HIS A 49 4.16 5.37 -2.07
C HIS A 49 4.73 5.12 -3.47
N PHE A 50 3.96 5.45 -4.51
CA PHE A 50 4.42 5.36 -5.90
C PHE A 50 5.63 6.25 -6.16
N ALA A 51 5.60 7.52 -5.74
CA ALA A 51 6.71 8.46 -5.92
C ALA A 51 7.98 8.01 -5.18
N ASN A 52 7.84 7.48 -3.95
CA ASN A 52 8.95 6.91 -3.20
C ASN A 52 9.53 5.66 -3.88
N ASN A 53 8.68 4.77 -4.40
CA ASN A 53 9.13 3.59 -5.15
C ASN A 53 9.77 3.98 -6.50
N LEU A 54 9.27 5.01 -7.16
CA LEU A 54 9.87 5.54 -8.39
C LEU A 54 11.30 6.04 -8.14
N PHE A 55 11.51 6.76 -7.04
CA PHE A 55 12.86 7.17 -6.62
C PHE A 55 13.76 5.95 -6.39
N LYS A 56 13.30 4.96 -5.63
CA LYS A 56 14.06 3.71 -5.38
C LYS A 56 14.32 2.91 -6.66
N PHE A 57 13.39 2.94 -7.61
CA PHE A 57 13.55 2.28 -8.90
C PHE A 57 14.75 2.83 -9.67
N PHE A 58 14.97 4.14 -9.68
CA PHE A 58 16.15 4.73 -10.34
C PHE A 58 17.47 4.29 -9.68
N LEU A 59 17.45 3.95 -8.38
CA LEU A 59 18.65 3.49 -7.68
C LEU A 59 18.96 2.01 -7.94
N VAL A 60 17.94 1.14 -7.87
CA VAL A 60 18.18 -0.32 -7.85
C VAL A 60 17.38 -1.10 -8.89
N GLY A 61 16.46 -0.50 -9.61
CA GLY A 61 15.52 -1.18 -10.51
C GLY A 61 16.14 -2.06 -11.59
N LYS A 62 17.38 -1.75 -12.02
CA LYS A 62 18.14 -2.57 -12.98
C LYS A 62 18.39 -4.01 -12.54
N HIS A 63 18.33 -4.30 -11.24
CA HIS A 63 18.53 -5.63 -10.67
C HIS A 63 17.23 -6.45 -10.57
N ALA A 64 16.10 -5.91 -11.03
CA ALA A 64 14.82 -6.62 -10.98
C ALA A 64 14.83 -7.89 -11.85
N ASN A 65 14.28 -8.98 -11.31
CA ASN A 65 14.23 -10.26 -12.00
C ASN A 65 13.02 -10.34 -12.94
N LYS A 66 13.28 -10.44 -14.24
CA LYS A 66 12.24 -10.44 -15.28
C LYS A 66 11.28 -11.62 -15.17
N GLU A 67 11.77 -12.82 -14.85
CA GLU A 67 10.94 -14.02 -14.71
C GLU A 67 9.92 -13.85 -13.58
N VAL A 68 10.37 -13.34 -12.43
CA VAL A 68 9.51 -13.07 -11.28
C VAL A 68 8.52 -11.95 -11.59
N LEU A 69 8.96 -10.90 -12.29
CA LEU A 69 8.07 -9.82 -12.72
C LEU A 69 6.94 -10.33 -13.63
N LEU A 70 7.21 -11.26 -14.51
CA LEU A 70 6.17 -11.86 -15.36
C LEU A 70 5.25 -12.77 -14.55
N LYS A 71 5.80 -13.69 -13.75
CA LYS A 71 5.01 -14.70 -13.02
C LYS A 71 4.20 -14.11 -11.86
N PHE A 72 4.72 -13.09 -11.19
CA PHE A 72 4.09 -12.42 -10.05
C PHE A 72 3.41 -11.12 -10.47
N GLY A 73 4.11 -10.27 -11.24
CA GLY A 73 3.67 -8.91 -11.56
C GLY A 73 2.44 -8.87 -12.46
N ILE A 74 2.36 -9.73 -13.50
CA ILE A 74 1.21 -9.76 -14.39
C ILE A 74 -0.07 -10.13 -13.63
N PRO A 75 -0.14 -11.25 -12.88
CA PRO A 75 -1.30 -11.55 -12.03
C PRO A 75 -1.61 -10.44 -11.01
N ALA A 76 -0.57 -9.78 -10.47
CA ALA A 76 -0.77 -8.70 -9.52
C ALA A 76 -1.45 -7.47 -10.13
N ILE A 77 -1.13 -7.11 -11.38
CA ILE A 77 -1.79 -6.00 -12.09
C ILE A 77 -3.29 -6.26 -12.22
N PHE A 78 -3.69 -7.43 -12.75
CA PHE A 78 -5.11 -7.76 -12.91
C PHE A 78 -5.86 -7.82 -11.58
N ALA A 79 -5.25 -8.42 -10.57
CA ALA A 79 -5.84 -8.49 -9.24
C ALA A 79 -5.93 -7.09 -8.57
N ALA A 80 -4.96 -6.19 -8.83
CA ALA A 80 -5.00 -4.82 -8.34
C ALA A 80 -6.14 -4.01 -8.96
N ILE A 81 -6.47 -4.21 -10.24
CA ILE A 81 -7.66 -3.60 -10.86
C ILE A 81 -8.91 -4.01 -10.07
N LEU A 82 -9.08 -5.32 -9.82
CA LEU A 82 -10.25 -5.84 -9.11
C LEU A 82 -10.31 -5.31 -7.67
N GLY A 83 -9.19 -5.32 -6.94
CA GLY A 83 -9.13 -4.79 -5.57
C GLY A 83 -9.44 -3.30 -5.50
N SER A 84 -8.89 -2.51 -6.41
CA SER A 84 -9.13 -1.07 -6.49
C SER A 84 -10.57 -0.74 -6.87
N TRP A 85 -11.13 -1.46 -7.82
CA TRP A 85 -12.53 -1.32 -8.20
C TRP A 85 -13.45 -1.64 -7.02
N LEU A 86 -13.18 -2.74 -6.30
CA LEU A 86 -13.95 -3.13 -5.13
C LEU A 86 -13.89 -2.06 -4.03
N LEU A 87 -12.73 -1.44 -3.79
CA LEU A 87 -12.63 -0.32 -2.85
C LEU A 87 -13.61 0.79 -3.18
N LEU A 88 -13.68 1.20 -4.47
CA LEU A 88 -14.58 2.28 -4.89
C LEU A 88 -16.05 1.90 -4.66
N GLN A 89 -16.43 0.64 -4.91
CA GLN A 89 -17.81 0.18 -4.68
C GLN A 89 -18.19 0.19 -3.21
N ILE A 90 -17.31 -0.31 -2.32
CA ILE A 90 -17.60 -0.37 -0.88
C ILE A 90 -17.48 0.99 -0.19
N SER A 91 -16.78 1.96 -0.80
CA SER A 91 -16.65 3.31 -0.23
C SER A 91 -17.95 4.11 -0.26
N ASP A 92 -18.83 3.82 -1.22
CA ASP A 92 -20.10 4.51 -1.42
C ASP A 92 -21.26 3.83 -0.64
N LEU A 93 -21.00 2.75 0.12
CA LEU A 93 -22.01 2.04 0.89
C LEU A 93 -22.45 2.80 2.14
N GLN A 94 -23.71 2.61 2.51
CA GLN A 94 -24.31 3.17 3.73
C GLN A 94 -23.59 2.64 4.98
N PRO A 95 -23.57 3.42 6.10
CA PRO A 95 -23.03 2.96 7.36
C PRO A 95 -23.66 1.64 7.81
N LEU A 96 -22.87 0.70 8.34
CA LEU A 96 -23.33 -0.55 8.94
C LEU A 96 -24.21 -0.27 10.16
N PHE A 97 -23.76 0.64 11.01
CA PHE A 97 -24.48 1.14 12.17
C PHE A 97 -23.87 2.47 12.64
N THR A 98 -24.64 3.17 13.47
CA THR A 98 -24.23 4.40 14.13
C THR A 98 -24.29 4.19 15.64
N TYR A 99 -23.30 4.70 16.38
CA TYR A 99 -23.27 4.67 17.83
C TYR A 99 -22.91 6.06 18.39
N SER A 100 -23.38 6.33 19.61
CA SER A 100 -23.07 7.58 20.29
C SER A 100 -22.01 7.32 21.38
N LEU A 101 -20.94 8.10 21.35
CA LEU A 101 -19.87 8.05 22.33
C LEU A 101 -19.39 9.47 22.66
N PHE A 102 -19.32 9.81 23.95
CA PHE A 102 -18.96 11.15 24.42
C PHE A 102 -19.80 12.29 23.82
N GLY A 103 -21.13 12.03 23.64
CA GLY A 103 -22.05 13.03 23.07
C GLY A 103 -21.90 13.29 21.57
N LYS A 104 -21.06 12.50 20.86
CA LYS A 104 -20.87 12.57 19.42
C LYS A 104 -21.34 11.30 18.75
N GLU A 105 -22.03 11.44 17.61
CA GLU A 105 -22.41 10.31 16.77
C GLU A 105 -21.24 9.86 15.88
N TRP A 106 -21.01 8.56 15.89
CA TRP A 106 -19.98 7.89 15.11
C TRP A 106 -20.64 6.89 14.15
N LYS A 107 -20.21 6.94 12.88
CA LYS A 107 -20.72 6.04 11.83
C LYS A 107 -19.66 5.02 11.46
N VAL A 108 -20.03 3.74 11.55
CA VAL A 108 -19.15 2.65 11.10
C VAL A 108 -19.43 2.37 9.61
N LEU A 109 -18.54 2.86 8.76
CA LEU A 109 -18.62 2.61 7.32
C LEU A 109 -18.06 1.23 6.98
N PRO A 110 -18.68 0.45 6.05
CA PRO A 110 -18.18 -0.85 5.62
C PRO A 110 -16.71 -0.81 5.21
N VAL A 111 -16.32 0.17 4.41
CA VAL A 111 -14.94 0.33 3.96
C VAL A 111 -13.96 0.53 5.11
N LYS A 112 -14.28 1.36 6.12
CA LYS A 112 -13.43 1.56 7.30
C LYS A 112 -13.29 0.28 8.10
N PHE A 113 -14.38 -0.47 8.26
CA PHE A 113 -14.39 -1.73 8.99
C PHE A 113 -13.51 -2.78 8.29
N ILE A 114 -13.68 -2.96 6.97
CA ILE A 114 -12.88 -3.90 6.17
C ILE A 114 -11.40 -3.54 6.23
N ILE A 115 -11.05 -2.27 6.02
CA ILE A 115 -9.65 -1.83 6.08
C ILE A 115 -9.06 -2.01 7.47
N ALA A 116 -9.80 -1.73 8.54
CA ALA A 116 -9.34 -1.95 9.91
C ALA A 116 -9.06 -3.44 10.19
N VAL A 117 -9.95 -4.34 9.76
CA VAL A 117 -9.75 -5.79 9.87
C VAL A 117 -8.51 -6.23 9.09
N LEU A 118 -8.34 -5.76 7.84
CA LEU A 118 -7.15 -6.08 7.04
C LEU A 118 -5.87 -5.56 7.70
N LEU A 119 -5.88 -4.34 8.25
CA LEU A 119 -4.75 -3.80 9.00
C LEU A 119 -4.34 -4.68 10.18
N VAL A 120 -5.34 -5.14 10.97
CA VAL A 120 -5.09 -6.06 12.09
C VAL A 120 -4.51 -7.38 11.58
N ILE A 121 -5.08 -7.97 10.53
CA ILE A 121 -4.59 -9.22 9.94
C ILE A 121 -3.13 -9.07 9.48
N PHE A 122 -2.82 -8.01 8.71
CA PHE A 122 -1.45 -7.79 8.23
C PHE A 122 -0.48 -7.46 9.35
N ALA A 123 -0.89 -6.69 10.36
CA ALA A 123 -0.08 -6.47 11.55
C ALA A 123 0.22 -7.77 12.31
N LEU A 124 -0.76 -8.67 12.44
CA LEU A 124 -0.55 -9.98 13.05
C LEU A 124 0.38 -10.87 12.21
N LEU A 125 0.28 -10.83 10.88
CA LEU A 125 1.22 -11.53 9.99
C LEU A 125 2.66 -11.06 10.18
N ASP A 126 2.87 -9.77 10.45
CA ASP A 126 4.20 -9.19 10.67
C ASP A 126 4.72 -9.46 12.09
N LEU A 127 3.84 -9.38 13.10
CA LEU A 127 4.22 -9.47 14.52
C LEU A 127 4.40 -10.90 15.03
N ILE A 128 3.62 -11.86 14.52
CA ILE A 128 3.69 -13.24 14.97
C ILE A 128 4.87 -13.95 14.30
N PRO A 129 5.92 -14.37 15.04
CA PRO A 129 7.12 -14.96 14.45
C PRO A 129 6.90 -16.22 13.61
N TYR A 130 5.84 -16.97 13.90
CA TYR A 130 5.44 -18.12 13.10
C TYR A 130 4.85 -17.72 11.75
N LEU A 131 4.02 -16.66 11.72
CA LEU A 131 3.39 -16.16 10.50
C LEU A 131 4.35 -15.33 9.64
N SER A 132 5.23 -14.56 10.26
CA SER A 132 6.25 -13.76 9.53
C SER A 132 7.30 -14.65 8.83
N LYS A 133 7.41 -15.93 9.20
CA LYS A 133 8.26 -16.94 8.55
C LYS A 133 7.55 -17.73 7.45
N LEU A 134 6.30 -17.38 7.12
CA LEU A 134 5.61 -18.02 6.00
C LEU A 134 6.35 -17.74 4.69
N GLU A 135 6.71 -18.81 4.02
CA GLU A 135 7.47 -18.77 2.77
C GLU A 135 6.86 -19.74 1.76
N PHE A 136 6.68 -19.28 0.54
CA PHE A 136 6.05 -20.06 -0.52
C PHE A 136 7.02 -20.33 -1.66
N GLY A 137 6.96 -21.52 -2.23
CA GLY A 137 7.82 -21.92 -3.36
C GLY A 137 7.55 -21.09 -4.62
N LYS A 138 8.49 -21.18 -5.58
CA LYS A 138 8.43 -20.46 -6.87
C LYS A 138 7.20 -20.80 -7.71
N ASP A 139 6.65 -21.99 -7.55
CA ASP A 139 5.43 -22.47 -8.20
C ASP A 139 4.21 -21.62 -7.79
N LYS A 140 4.25 -20.98 -6.63
CA LYS A 140 3.16 -20.17 -6.08
C LYS A 140 3.30 -18.67 -6.36
N LEU A 141 4.28 -18.24 -7.16
CA LEU A 141 4.44 -16.83 -7.53
C LEU A 141 3.18 -16.21 -8.15
N PRO A 142 2.44 -16.90 -9.06
CA PRO A 142 1.20 -16.31 -9.59
C PRO A 142 0.13 -16.09 -8.53
N LEU A 143 -0.02 -17.03 -7.58
CA LEU A 143 -0.94 -16.88 -6.46
C LEU A 143 -0.53 -15.72 -5.55
N GLY A 144 0.77 -15.60 -5.27
CA GLY A 144 1.32 -14.47 -4.53
C GLY A 144 1.04 -13.13 -5.22
N GLY A 145 1.16 -13.09 -6.55
CA GLY A 145 0.80 -11.94 -7.36
C GLY A 145 -0.68 -11.56 -7.22
N ILE A 146 -1.58 -12.55 -7.34
CA ILE A 146 -3.02 -12.32 -7.18
C ILE A 146 -3.34 -11.75 -5.80
N LEU A 147 -2.86 -12.39 -4.73
CA LEU A 147 -3.14 -11.95 -3.36
C LEU A 147 -2.54 -10.57 -3.09
N SER A 148 -1.25 -10.38 -3.40
CA SER A 148 -0.57 -9.10 -3.18
C SER A 148 -1.17 -7.98 -4.03
N GLY A 149 -1.54 -8.26 -5.28
CA GLY A 149 -2.19 -7.29 -6.16
C GLY A 149 -3.58 -6.91 -5.67
N PHE A 150 -4.41 -7.88 -5.31
CA PHE A 150 -5.77 -7.65 -4.82
C PHE A 150 -5.77 -6.78 -3.55
N PHE A 151 -5.04 -7.19 -2.52
CA PHE A 151 -4.97 -6.42 -1.27
C PHE A 151 -4.21 -5.10 -1.44
N GLY A 152 -3.19 -5.07 -2.31
CA GLY A 152 -2.50 -3.85 -2.70
C GLY A 152 -3.43 -2.84 -3.37
N GLY A 153 -4.29 -3.31 -4.28
CA GLY A 153 -5.33 -2.51 -4.91
C GLY A 153 -6.42 -2.05 -3.95
N LEU A 154 -6.89 -2.94 -3.06
CA LEU A 154 -7.99 -2.67 -2.14
C LEU A 154 -7.59 -1.71 -1.01
N SER A 155 -6.41 -1.90 -0.42
CA SER A 155 -6.04 -1.21 0.82
C SER A 155 -4.63 -0.60 0.82
N GLY A 156 -3.83 -0.89 -0.19
CA GLY A 156 -2.41 -0.51 -0.23
C GLY A 156 -1.47 -1.44 0.54
N HIS A 157 -2.00 -2.49 1.19
CA HIS A 157 -1.22 -3.41 2.02
C HIS A 157 -0.77 -4.62 1.22
N GLN A 158 0.31 -4.48 0.47
CA GLN A 158 0.84 -5.54 -0.40
C GLN A 158 2.17 -6.13 0.09
N GLY A 159 2.88 -5.41 0.98
CA GLY A 159 4.29 -5.66 1.26
C GLY A 159 4.56 -7.01 1.91
N ALA A 160 3.85 -7.34 2.99
CA ALA A 160 4.03 -8.59 3.74
C ALA A 160 3.76 -9.82 2.84
N LEU A 161 2.61 -9.82 2.14
CA LEU A 161 2.27 -10.90 1.20
C LEU A 161 3.32 -11.03 0.10
N ARG A 162 3.70 -9.93 -0.54
CA ARG A 162 4.75 -9.95 -1.57
C ARG A 162 6.03 -10.57 -1.05
N SER A 163 6.48 -10.16 0.12
CA SER A 163 7.73 -10.67 0.71
C SER A 163 7.67 -12.16 0.99
N ALA A 164 6.56 -12.68 1.54
CA ALA A 164 6.37 -14.10 1.82
C ALA A 164 6.49 -14.99 0.56
N PHE A 165 6.08 -14.50 -0.60
CA PHE A 165 6.21 -15.24 -1.87
C PHE A 165 7.55 -14.99 -2.58
N LEU A 166 8.17 -13.83 -2.43
CA LEU A 166 9.43 -13.52 -3.11
C LEU A 166 10.66 -14.08 -2.38
N ILE A 167 10.59 -14.33 -1.08
CA ILE A 167 11.76 -14.73 -0.29
C ILE A 167 12.36 -16.06 -0.76
N LYS A 168 11.53 -17.01 -1.21
CA LYS A 168 11.96 -18.29 -1.80
C LYS A 168 12.05 -18.30 -3.32
N ALA A 169 11.95 -17.14 -3.96
CA ALA A 169 12.12 -17.05 -5.40
C ALA A 169 13.57 -17.24 -5.89
N GLY A 170 14.53 -17.45 -4.96
CA GLY A 170 15.95 -17.66 -5.30
C GLY A 170 16.63 -16.41 -5.84
N LEU A 171 16.20 -15.23 -5.37
CA LEU A 171 16.75 -13.94 -5.75
C LEU A 171 17.94 -13.57 -4.85
N SER A 172 18.93 -12.84 -5.39
CA SER A 172 19.90 -12.14 -4.56
C SER A 172 19.19 -11.05 -3.75
N LYS A 173 19.82 -10.53 -2.71
CA LYS A 173 19.25 -9.46 -1.87
C LYS A 173 18.86 -8.24 -2.70
N GLU A 174 19.74 -7.82 -3.61
CA GLU A 174 19.52 -6.69 -4.51
C GLU A 174 18.35 -6.96 -5.47
N SER A 175 18.32 -8.16 -6.05
CA SER A 175 17.24 -8.57 -6.97
C SER A 175 15.90 -8.70 -6.26
N PHE A 176 15.87 -9.18 -5.02
CA PHE A 176 14.66 -9.23 -4.19
C PHE A 176 14.09 -7.82 -3.95
N ILE A 177 14.93 -6.88 -3.50
CA ILE A 177 14.53 -5.50 -3.26
C ILE A 177 14.05 -4.84 -4.56
N ALA A 178 14.85 -4.93 -5.62
CA ALA A 178 14.52 -4.32 -6.92
C ALA A 178 13.22 -4.88 -7.51
N THR A 179 13.04 -6.20 -7.50
CA THR A 179 11.83 -6.85 -7.99
C THR A 179 10.61 -6.43 -7.16
N GLY A 180 10.77 -6.37 -5.83
CA GLY A 180 9.72 -5.90 -4.94
C GLY A 180 9.29 -4.45 -5.22
N ILE A 181 10.23 -3.55 -5.49
CA ILE A 181 9.96 -2.16 -5.86
C ILE A 181 9.18 -2.09 -7.18
N VAL A 182 9.63 -2.80 -8.22
CA VAL A 182 8.96 -2.79 -9.54
C VAL A 182 7.54 -3.35 -9.45
N VAL A 183 7.34 -4.45 -8.73
CA VAL A 183 5.99 -5.00 -8.48
C VAL A 183 5.10 -3.98 -7.76
N SER A 184 5.65 -3.30 -6.74
CA SER A 184 4.90 -2.25 -6.04
C SER A 184 4.50 -1.13 -6.96
N MET A 185 5.41 -0.67 -7.83
CA MET A 185 5.10 0.37 -8.81
C MET A 185 3.98 -0.05 -9.77
N PHE A 186 3.98 -1.28 -10.25
CA PHE A 186 2.91 -1.79 -11.12
C PHE A 186 1.55 -1.77 -10.39
N ILE A 187 1.51 -2.27 -9.16
CA ILE A 187 0.28 -2.27 -8.36
C ILE A 187 -0.17 -0.82 -8.05
N ASP A 188 0.76 0.06 -7.64
CA ASP A 188 0.45 1.46 -7.33
C ASP A 188 -0.05 2.21 -8.57
N PHE A 189 0.61 2.06 -9.71
CA PHE A 189 0.18 2.66 -10.96
C PHE A 189 -1.22 2.19 -11.36
N THR A 190 -1.47 0.88 -11.27
CA THR A 190 -2.75 0.27 -11.58
C THR A 190 -3.87 0.81 -10.69
N ARG A 191 -3.68 0.79 -9.37
CA ARG A 191 -4.70 1.28 -8.43
C ARG A 191 -4.94 2.78 -8.57
N LEU A 192 -3.89 3.58 -8.76
CA LEU A 192 -4.02 5.02 -8.96
C LEU A 192 -4.79 5.34 -10.24
N SER A 193 -4.58 4.57 -11.31
CA SER A 193 -5.36 4.71 -12.55
C SER A 193 -6.86 4.45 -12.32
N VAL A 194 -7.21 3.46 -11.50
CA VAL A 194 -8.61 3.17 -11.12
C VAL A 194 -9.15 4.28 -10.20
N TYR A 195 -8.36 4.73 -9.23
CA TYR A 195 -8.78 5.79 -8.29
C TYR A 195 -8.87 7.19 -8.93
N ALA A 196 -8.29 7.39 -10.12
CA ALA A 196 -8.34 8.66 -10.83
C ALA A 196 -9.79 9.15 -11.08
N SER A 197 -10.77 8.26 -11.05
CA SER A 197 -12.19 8.61 -11.11
C SER A 197 -12.71 9.35 -9.86
N LYS A 198 -12.09 9.12 -8.69
CA LYS A 198 -12.45 9.77 -7.41
C LYS A 198 -11.45 10.87 -7.00
N ILE A 199 -10.18 10.71 -7.33
CA ILE A 199 -9.13 11.69 -7.04
C ILE A 199 -9.12 12.71 -8.17
N THR A 200 -9.87 13.78 -7.99
CA THR A 200 -9.96 14.85 -8.97
C THR A 200 -8.70 15.72 -9.01
N THR A 201 -8.48 16.43 -10.12
CA THR A 201 -7.41 17.44 -10.21
C THR A 201 -7.53 18.49 -9.10
N TYR A 202 -8.76 18.83 -8.71
CA TYR A 202 -9.02 19.72 -7.58
C TYR A 202 -8.48 19.15 -6.27
N THR A 203 -8.76 17.88 -5.95
CA THR A 203 -8.23 17.21 -4.74
C THR A 203 -6.70 17.23 -4.70
N LEU A 204 -6.05 17.00 -5.85
CA LEU A 204 -4.59 17.05 -5.94
C LEU A 204 -4.04 18.46 -5.74
N TYR A 205 -4.70 19.46 -6.33
CA TYR A 205 -4.29 20.85 -6.20
C TYR A 205 -4.41 21.36 -4.77
N GLU A 206 -5.53 21.10 -4.10
CA GLU A 206 -5.75 21.45 -2.69
C GLU A 206 -4.70 20.82 -1.76
N ASN A 207 -4.30 19.58 -2.05
CA ASN A 207 -3.36 18.81 -1.22
C ASN A 207 -1.92 18.82 -1.75
N LYS A 208 -1.57 19.70 -2.72
CA LYS A 208 -0.23 19.71 -3.34
C LYS A 208 0.92 19.91 -2.35
N VAL A 209 0.76 20.82 -1.39
CA VAL A 209 1.79 21.10 -0.38
C VAL A 209 1.97 19.89 0.53
N LEU A 210 0.88 19.27 0.96
CA LEU A 210 0.88 18.03 1.73
C LEU A 210 1.62 16.92 0.96
N LEU A 211 1.21 16.66 -0.28
CA LEU A 211 1.78 15.60 -1.11
C LEU A 211 3.29 15.80 -1.35
N ILE A 212 3.70 17.02 -1.67
CA ILE A 212 5.13 17.35 -1.89
C ILE A 212 5.91 17.13 -0.58
N SER A 213 5.45 17.70 0.55
CA SER A 213 6.13 17.59 1.83
C SER A 213 6.25 16.14 2.30
N VAL A 214 5.15 15.37 2.24
CA VAL A 214 5.12 13.97 2.66
C VAL A 214 5.98 13.10 1.75
N THR A 215 5.97 13.35 0.43
CA THR A 215 6.81 12.62 -0.53
C THR A 215 8.29 12.89 -0.30
N LEU A 216 8.68 14.16 -0.10
CA LEU A 216 10.07 14.51 0.21
C LEU A 216 10.53 13.86 1.51
N CYS A 217 9.69 13.88 2.55
CA CYS A 217 9.99 13.20 3.82
C CYS A 217 10.11 11.68 3.65
N ALA A 218 9.25 11.05 2.83
CA ALA A 218 9.34 9.63 2.55
C ALA A 218 10.62 9.28 1.75
N ILE A 219 11.02 10.10 0.79
CA ILE A 219 12.24 9.91 0.00
C ILE A 219 13.50 10.11 0.86
N THR A 220 13.52 11.13 1.72
CA THR A 220 14.68 11.41 2.58
C THR A 220 14.86 10.36 3.69
N GLY A 221 13.80 9.65 4.08
CA GLY A 221 13.87 8.53 5.02
C GLY A 221 14.18 7.18 4.36
N ALA A 222 14.21 7.10 3.03
CA ALA A 222 14.31 5.86 2.27
C ALA A 222 15.69 5.60 1.69
#